data_ee937635bf470bec20e330f9d4a36b10
#
_entry.id   ee937635bf470bec20e330f9d4a36b10
#
_cell.length_a   1.000
_cell.length_b   1.000
_cell.length_c   1.000
_cell.angle_alpha   90.00
_cell.angle_beta   90.00
_cell.angle_gamma   90.00
#
_symmetry.space_group_name_H-M   'P 1'
#
loop_
_entity.id
_entity.type
_entity.pdbx_description
1 polymer ?
#
loop_
_entity_poly.entity_id
_entity_poly.type
_entity_poly.pdbx_seq_one_letter_code
_entity_poly.pdbx_strand_id
1 'polypeptide(L)'
;MSECRKLKILFLLLVALCCIPLAVSGQGTNIAYQDSQVRFTVVTDGTLRLEYAPDGQFIDDFSFVAVNRHYPAVDYKLKKDGNWIELSTSRFRMKYKKGSGQFTSRNLSITSAKGMYPFRWMPGMKQKCNLKGTYRTLDGYDGDKHIHTNELMPLEDGLLATDGWTLIDDSDNFLFDDADWTWVKPREKKGSQDWYFMAYGHDYKSALKDYTMFAGKIPLPPRYAFGYWWSRYWSYSDNELRELLRKFRMYDIPLDVLVIDMDWHYTEPGKGGWSGWTWNKRLFPNPGRLLADLKKEGVKLTLNLHPADGFAFYEEPYRAIATDIGMNPEGKDTIPWITSDKKLMEAVFRNVLHPMEKEGVDFWWLDWQQFPFDKKIDSLNNVWWINYVFFTEMERNRTTRPMLYHRWGGLGNHCYQIGFSGDAVISWKSLDFQPYFNSTASNVLYGYWSHDLGGHFEADRIDPEMFTRWMQFGAVSPVMRTHSSKSGVLNKEPWVFSPVYFNTIRNAILQRYEMAPYVYTMARKTYDEGLSVCRPLYYDYPESEEAYDYRNQYMFGDQMLIAPVTAPMKDDYSTLNVWLPAGTDWYEWHLSLI
;
A
#
# COMPACT_ATOMS: atom_id res chain seq x y z
N MET A 1 -38.94 15.04 -51.45
CA MET A 1 -37.54 15.54 -51.56
C MET A 1 -37.22 16.72 -50.68
N SER A 2 -38.14 17.27 -49.86
CA SER A 2 -37.89 18.45 -49.01
C SER A 2 -37.54 18.12 -47.53
N GLU A 3 -37.94 16.96 -47.03
CA GLU A 3 -37.64 16.58 -45.62
C GLU A 3 -36.22 16.03 -45.42
N CYS A 4 -35.66 15.38 -46.43
CA CYS A 4 -34.31 14.82 -46.35
C CYS A 4 -33.21 15.93 -46.34
N ARG A 5 -33.52 17.13 -46.85
CA ARG A 5 -32.59 18.29 -46.77
C ARG A 5 -32.62 19.00 -45.40
N LYS A 6 -33.74 19.01 -44.73
CA LYS A 6 -33.85 19.59 -43.38
C LYS A 6 -33.16 18.75 -42.32
N LEU A 7 -33.21 17.42 -42.45
CA LEU A 7 -32.47 16.51 -41.56
C LEU A 7 -30.95 16.59 -41.73
N LYS A 8 -30.46 16.77 -42.97
CA LYS A 8 -29.00 16.94 -43.20
C LYS A 8 -28.46 18.28 -42.68
N ILE A 9 -29.25 19.34 -42.72
CA ILE A 9 -28.84 20.64 -42.18
C ILE A 9 -28.87 20.63 -40.65
N LEU A 10 -29.84 19.92 -40.02
CA LEU A 10 -29.90 19.75 -38.58
C LEU A 10 -28.76 18.88 -38.05
N PHE A 11 -28.37 17.84 -38.82
CA PHE A 11 -27.24 16.98 -38.46
C PHE A 11 -25.88 17.68 -38.63
N LEU A 12 -25.74 18.55 -39.64
CA LEU A 12 -24.55 19.39 -39.82
C LEU A 12 -24.44 20.50 -38.77
N LEU A 13 -25.57 21.05 -38.28
CA LEU A 13 -25.58 22.03 -37.20
C LEU A 13 -25.30 21.37 -35.83
N LEU A 14 -25.74 20.11 -35.59
CA LEU A 14 -25.37 19.35 -34.39
C LEU A 14 -23.91 18.91 -34.38
N VAL A 15 -23.34 18.58 -35.54
CA VAL A 15 -21.91 18.26 -35.64
C VAL A 15 -21.03 19.51 -35.55
N ALA A 16 -21.51 20.66 -35.98
CA ALA A 16 -20.79 21.94 -35.85
C ALA A 16 -20.84 22.48 -34.40
N LEU A 17 -21.85 22.14 -33.58
CA LEU A 17 -21.87 22.46 -32.13
C LEU A 17 -21.01 21.53 -31.28
N CYS A 18 -20.63 20.34 -31.77
CA CYS A 18 -19.68 19.44 -31.07
C CYS A 18 -18.20 19.75 -31.37
N CYS A 19 -17.92 20.69 -32.26
CA CYS A 19 -16.57 21.18 -32.59
C CYS A 19 -16.28 22.58 -32.05
N ILE A 20 -16.91 22.96 -30.96
CA ILE A 20 -16.32 24.01 -30.11
C ILE A 20 -15.09 23.33 -29.51
N PRO A 21 -13.85 23.77 -29.80
CA PRO A 21 -12.73 23.32 -29.01
C PRO A 21 -13.08 23.75 -27.58
N LEU A 22 -13.35 22.78 -26.69
CA LEU A 22 -13.16 23.01 -25.28
C LEU A 22 -11.74 23.57 -25.21
N ALA A 23 -11.64 24.88 -25.03
CA ALA A 23 -10.40 25.48 -24.59
C ALA A 23 -10.07 24.71 -23.32
N VAL A 24 -9.19 23.71 -23.44
CA VAL A 24 -8.42 23.21 -22.33
C VAL A 24 -7.69 24.45 -21.86
N SER A 25 -8.26 25.15 -20.88
CA SER A 25 -7.53 26.13 -20.12
C SER A 25 -6.32 25.36 -19.63
N GLY A 26 -5.15 25.66 -20.20
CA GLY A 26 -3.91 25.06 -19.76
C GLY A 26 -3.90 25.27 -18.26
N GLN A 27 -3.94 24.15 -17.50
CA GLN A 27 -3.78 24.21 -16.06
C GLN A 27 -2.43 24.85 -15.84
N GLY A 28 -2.43 26.07 -15.29
CA GLY A 28 -1.21 26.78 -15.00
C GLY A 28 -0.36 25.91 -14.08
N THR A 29 0.94 25.97 -14.24
CA THR A 29 1.89 25.22 -13.41
C THR A 29 1.89 25.67 -11.95
N ASN A 30 1.09 26.65 -11.55
CA ASN A 30 1.04 27.32 -10.23
C ASN A 30 2.40 27.80 -9.73
N ILE A 31 3.35 28.08 -10.65
CA ILE A 31 4.65 28.66 -10.31
C ILE A 31 4.41 30.09 -9.81
N ALA A 32 4.52 30.27 -8.50
CA ALA A 32 4.33 31.56 -7.85
C ALA A 32 5.55 32.46 -7.98
N TYR A 33 6.74 31.87 -8.01
CA TYR A 33 8.01 32.59 -8.15
C TYR A 33 9.05 31.71 -8.80
N GLN A 34 9.85 32.31 -9.68
CA GLN A 34 11.03 31.68 -10.26
C GLN A 34 12.09 32.74 -10.51
N ASP A 35 13.34 32.40 -10.21
CA ASP A 35 14.53 33.12 -10.65
C ASP A 35 15.51 32.16 -11.33
N SER A 36 16.80 32.52 -11.43
CA SER A 36 17.82 31.71 -12.10
C SER A 36 18.13 30.38 -11.40
N GLN A 37 17.85 30.26 -10.09
CA GLN A 37 18.23 29.08 -9.31
C GLN A 37 17.11 28.54 -8.39
N VAL A 38 16.03 29.29 -8.21
CA VAL A 38 14.98 28.94 -7.25
C VAL A 38 13.63 29.01 -7.91
N ARG A 39 12.77 28.01 -7.63
CA ARG A 39 11.38 27.96 -8.08
C ARG A 39 10.47 27.60 -6.91
N PHE A 40 9.35 28.32 -6.77
CA PHE A 40 8.29 28.00 -5.81
C PHE A 40 6.99 27.71 -6.55
N THR A 41 6.43 26.52 -6.32
CA THR A 41 5.18 26.08 -6.92
C THR A 41 4.15 25.82 -5.84
N VAL A 42 3.01 26.48 -5.88
CA VAL A 42 1.90 26.25 -4.96
C VAL A 42 1.09 25.06 -5.45
N VAL A 43 1.26 23.92 -4.78
CA VAL A 43 0.59 22.66 -5.14
C VAL A 43 -0.88 22.69 -4.72
N THR A 44 -1.11 23.06 -3.45
CA THR A 44 -2.42 23.32 -2.84
C THR A 44 -2.30 24.52 -1.91
N ASP A 45 -3.37 24.94 -1.26
CA ASP A 45 -3.28 26.01 -0.25
C ASP A 45 -2.44 25.63 0.98
N GLY A 46 -2.21 24.34 1.22
CA GLY A 46 -1.38 23.81 2.30
C GLY A 46 -0.06 23.19 1.86
N THR A 47 0.19 23.01 0.55
CA THR A 47 1.40 22.34 0.06
C THR A 47 2.18 23.25 -0.89
N LEU A 48 3.47 23.43 -0.60
CA LEU A 48 4.41 24.24 -1.39
C LEU A 48 5.59 23.37 -1.83
N ARG A 49 5.86 23.31 -3.15
CA ARG A 49 7.10 22.77 -3.68
C ARG A 49 8.17 23.84 -3.69
N LEU A 50 9.33 23.52 -3.14
CA LEU A 50 10.49 24.39 -2.99
C LEU A 50 11.64 23.75 -3.76
N GLU A 51 12.13 24.44 -4.81
CA GLU A 51 13.17 23.90 -5.66
C GLU A 51 14.38 24.84 -5.70
N TYR A 52 15.56 24.29 -5.48
CA TYR A 52 16.84 24.93 -5.74
C TYR A 52 17.62 24.10 -6.74
N ALA A 53 18.04 24.73 -7.85
CA ALA A 53 18.84 24.14 -8.90
C ALA A 53 20.12 24.97 -9.08
N PRO A 54 21.32 24.46 -8.72
CA PRO A 54 22.57 25.23 -8.82
C PRO A 54 22.87 25.74 -10.23
N ASP A 55 22.46 24.98 -11.24
CA ASP A 55 22.62 25.29 -12.68
C ASP A 55 21.42 25.99 -13.32
N GLY A 56 20.38 26.27 -12.53
CA GLY A 56 19.14 26.89 -12.99
C GLY A 56 18.23 25.99 -13.82
N GLN A 57 18.52 24.67 -13.89
CA GLN A 57 17.67 23.71 -14.61
C GLN A 57 16.82 22.93 -13.63
N PHE A 58 15.54 23.25 -13.58
CA PHE A 58 14.56 22.57 -12.75
C PHE A 58 14.14 21.24 -13.37
N ILE A 59 13.83 20.25 -12.52
CA ILE A 59 13.41 18.91 -12.95
C ILE A 59 11.89 18.81 -12.90
N ASP A 60 11.26 18.58 -14.05
CA ASP A 60 9.81 18.42 -14.17
C ASP A 60 9.40 16.95 -14.43
N ASP A 61 10.37 16.05 -14.57
CA ASP A 61 10.11 14.60 -14.65
C ASP A 61 9.40 14.11 -13.39
N PHE A 62 8.55 13.10 -13.53
CA PHE A 62 7.93 12.43 -12.38
C PHE A 62 8.99 11.73 -11.54
N SER A 63 8.79 11.67 -10.23
CA SER A 63 9.63 10.97 -9.29
C SER A 63 8.82 9.87 -8.57
N PHE A 64 9.51 9.03 -7.80
CA PHE A 64 8.86 7.97 -7.02
C PHE A 64 7.85 8.50 -5.97
N VAL A 65 7.99 9.74 -5.57
CA VAL A 65 7.06 10.40 -4.63
C VAL A 65 6.07 11.31 -5.35
N ALA A 66 6.45 11.89 -6.49
CA ALA A 66 5.60 12.87 -7.18
C ALA A 66 5.31 12.43 -8.63
N VAL A 67 4.20 11.74 -8.80
CA VAL A 67 3.72 11.19 -10.08
C VAL A 67 2.77 12.13 -10.82
N ASN A 68 2.52 13.33 -10.29
CA ASN A 68 1.76 14.38 -10.94
C ASN A 68 2.44 15.74 -10.72
N ARG A 69 2.56 16.52 -11.79
CA ARG A 69 3.13 17.87 -11.78
C ARG A 69 2.12 18.93 -12.25
N HIS A 70 0.87 18.53 -12.51
CA HIS A 70 -0.21 19.42 -12.93
C HIS A 70 -1.21 19.59 -11.80
N TYR A 71 -1.38 20.82 -11.33
CA TYR A 71 -2.20 21.13 -10.17
C TYR A 71 -3.34 22.08 -10.55
N PRO A 72 -4.51 22.00 -9.89
CA PRO A 72 -5.55 22.99 -10.05
C PRO A 72 -5.07 24.38 -9.61
N ALA A 73 -5.69 25.42 -10.12
CA ALA A 73 -5.37 26.79 -9.71
C ALA A 73 -5.62 26.97 -8.20
N VAL A 74 -4.70 27.64 -7.53
CA VAL A 74 -4.74 27.90 -6.09
C VAL A 74 -4.59 29.41 -5.86
N ASP A 75 -5.39 29.95 -4.94
CA ASP A 75 -5.28 31.36 -4.55
C ASP A 75 -4.06 31.57 -3.63
N TYR A 76 -3.18 32.46 -4.06
CA TYR A 76 -2.03 32.88 -3.25
C TYR A 76 -1.74 34.38 -3.43
N LYS A 77 -1.00 34.93 -2.50
CA LYS A 77 -0.49 36.31 -2.58
C LYS A 77 1.01 36.30 -2.63
N LEU A 78 1.59 36.96 -3.62
CA LEU A 78 3.04 37.15 -3.73
C LEU A 78 3.38 38.62 -3.55
N LYS A 79 4.24 38.91 -2.57
CA LYS A 79 4.77 40.26 -2.31
C LYS A 79 6.30 40.23 -2.48
N LYS A 80 6.83 41.24 -3.17
CA LYS A 80 8.27 41.50 -3.27
C LYS A 80 8.58 42.71 -2.39
N ASP A 81 9.26 42.50 -1.27
CA ASP A 81 9.56 43.58 -0.31
C ASP A 81 11.08 43.65 -0.09
N GLY A 82 11.71 44.62 -0.79
CA GLY A 82 13.15 44.76 -0.83
C GLY A 82 13.85 43.49 -1.33
N ASN A 83 14.69 42.89 -0.46
CA ASN A 83 15.42 41.65 -0.75
C ASN A 83 14.62 40.37 -0.39
N TRP A 84 13.35 40.49 -0.06
CA TRP A 84 12.53 39.34 0.37
C TRP A 84 11.40 39.07 -0.59
N ILE A 85 11.14 37.78 -0.77
CA ILE A 85 9.92 37.25 -1.40
C ILE A 85 9.04 36.72 -0.28
N GLU A 86 7.81 37.20 -0.20
CA GLU A 86 6.78 36.72 0.71
C GLU A 86 5.65 36.10 -0.11
N LEU A 87 5.43 34.79 0.09
CA LEU A 87 4.35 34.03 -0.50
C LEU A 87 3.38 33.61 0.59
N SER A 88 2.10 33.82 0.42
CA SER A 88 1.09 33.40 1.40
C SER A 88 -0.14 32.80 0.75
N THR A 89 -0.66 31.76 1.40
CA THR A 89 -1.94 31.12 1.13
C THR A 89 -2.89 31.30 2.32
N SER A 90 -4.01 30.61 2.32
CA SER A 90 -4.91 30.52 3.49
C SER A 90 -4.27 29.81 4.69
N ARG A 91 -3.27 28.92 4.46
CA ARG A 91 -2.69 28.03 5.49
C ARG A 91 -1.31 28.44 5.97
N PHE A 92 -0.48 29.03 5.13
CA PHE A 92 0.91 29.38 5.50
C PHE A 92 1.39 30.73 4.94
N ARG A 93 2.52 31.21 5.48
CA ARG A 93 3.32 32.32 4.98
C ARG A 93 4.77 31.89 4.85
N MET A 94 5.31 31.95 3.64
CA MET A 94 6.71 31.69 3.33
C MET A 94 7.44 33.00 3.12
N LYS A 95 8.68 33.08 3.63
CA LYS A 95 9.60 34.20 3.43
C LYS A 95 10.95 33.67 2.96
N TYR A 96 11.40 34.16 1.80
CA TYR A 96 12.67 33.76 1.18
C TYR A 96 13.49 35.01 0.81
N LYS A 97 14.81 34.95 1.09
CA LYS A 97 15.74 36.02 0.71
C LYS A 97 16.12 35.86 -0.77
N LYS A 98 15.67 36.82 -1.60
CA LYS A 98 15.88 36.80 -3.06
C LYS A 98 17.37 36.66 -3.43
N GLY A 99 17.64 35.76 -4.39
CA GLY A 99 18.98 35.56 -4.94
C GLY A 99 20.01 34.94 -3.96
N SER A 100 19.54 34.34 -2.86
CA SER A 100 20.42 33.70 -1.86
C SER A 100 20.70 32.21 -2.13
N GLY A 101 20.15 31.65 -3.22
CA GLY A 101 20.42 30.28 -3.66
C GLY A 101 19.88 29.21 -2.72
N GLN A 102 20.71 28.22 -2.41
CA GLN A 102 20.38 27.05 -1.59
C GLN A 102 19.62 27.41 -0.31
N PHE A 103 18.58 26.63 0.01
CA PHE A 103 17.74 26.86 1.19
C PHE A 103 18.44 26.52 2.49
N THR A 104 18.46 27.47 3.40
CA THR A 104 19.05 27.40 4.73
C THR A 104 18.15 28.10 5.74
N SER A 105 18.37 27.87 7.03
CA SER A 105 17.66 28.56 8.12
C SER A 105 17.84 30.10 8.12
N ARG A 106 18.82 30.62 7.36
CA ARG A 106 19.11 32.06 7.28
C ARG A 106 18.32 32.76 6.18
N ASN A 107 17.83 32.01 5.17
CA ASN A 107 17.22 32.59 3.98
C ASN A 107 15.81 32.12 3.67
N LEU A 108 15.31 31.07 4.34
CA LEU A 108 13.98 30.53 4.16
C LEU A 108 13.30 30.25 5.51
N SER A 109 12.05 30.67 5.62
CA SER A 109 11.19 30.29 6.75
C SER A 109 9.74 30.19 6.30
N ILE A 110 9.00 29.28 6.94
CA ILE A 110 7.55 29.12 6.75
C ILE A 110 6.86 29.15 8.10
N THR A 111 5.78 29.89 8.19
CA THR A 111 4.94 30.01 9.39
C THR A 111 3.49 29.74 9.04
N SER A 112 2.70 29.31 9.99
CA SER A 112 1.24 29.22 9.83
C SER A 112 0.62 30.58 9.47
N ALA A 113 -0.47 30.56 8.71
CA ALA A 113 -1.32 31.74 8.50
C ALA A 113 -2.07 32.08 9.80
N LYS A 114 -2.58 33.33 9.88
CA LYS A 114 -3.36 33.78 11.04
C LYS A 114 -4.63 32.92 11.20
N GLY A 115 -4.86 32.40 12.39
CA GLY A 115 -6.02 31.57 12.72
C GLY A 115 -5.83 30.08 12.46
N MET A 116 -4.70 29.68 11.89
CA MET A 116 -4.30 28.28 11.77
C MET A 116 -3.53 27.81 13.00
N TYR A 117 -3.42 26.49 13.18
CA TYR A 117 -2.55 25.90 14.22
C TYR A 117 -1.14 26.49 14.12
N PRO A 118 -0.55 27.02 15.21
CA PRO A 118 0.68 27.80 15.17
C PRO A 118 1.90 26.92 14.96
N PHE A 119 2.66 27.15 13.89
CA PHE A 119 3.97 26.57 13.67
C PHE A 119 4.94 27.58 13.06
N ARG A 120 6.23 27.30 13.22
CA ARG A 120 7.32 27.96 12.50
C ARG A 120 8.34 26.90 12.11
N TRP A 121 8.67 26.88 10.83
CA TRP A 121 9.67 25.99 10.27
C TRP A 121 10.77 26.77 9.53
N MET A 122 11.98 26.23 9.57
CA MET A 122 13.15 26.65 8.80
C MET A 122 13.94 25.40 8.37
N PRO A 123 14.67 25.44 7.23
CA PRO A 123 15.54 24.34 6.82
C PRO A 123 16.46 23.85 7.93
N GLY A 124 16.53 22.52 8.09
CA GLY A 124 17.28 21.86 9.16
C GLY A 124 16.51 21.58 10.45
N MET A 125 15.30 22.10 10.61
CA MET A 125 14.44 21.71 11.72
C MET A 125 13.89 20.30 11.54
N LYS A 126 13.91 19.51 12.63
CA LYS A 126 13.30 18.18 12.69
C LYS A 126 11.95 18.24 13.39
N GLN A 127 11.02 17.41 12.97
CA GLN A 127 9.77 17.18 13.71
C GLN A 127 10.09 16.59 15.08
N LYS A 128 9.33 16.99 16.09
CA LYS A 128 9.45 16.49 17.46
C LYS A 128 8.44 15.37 17.75
N CYS A 129 7.26 15.49 17.19
CA CYS A 129 6.10 14.65 17.49
C CYS A 129 5.47 14.10 16.19
N ASN A 130 6.24 13.34 15.42
CA ASN A 130 5.72 12.63 14.25
C ASN A 130 4.79 11.49 14.69
N LEU A 131 3.62 11.38 14.06
CA LEU A 131 2.58 10.39 14.38
C LEU A 131 2.85 9.01 13.80
N LYS A 132 4.04 8.80 13.26
CA LYS A 132 4.53 7.58 12.63
C LYS A 132 3.71 7.17 11.40
N GLY A 133 4.27 6.26 10.66
CA GLY A 133 3.70 5.65 9.47
C GLY A 133 3.63 4.13 9.65
N THR A 134 4.39 3.43 8.83
CA THR A 134 4.42 1.97 8.84
C THR A 134 5.86 1.47 8.77
N TYR A 135 6.03 0.18 8.63
CA TYR A 135 7.32 -0.45 8.45
C TYR A 135 7.21 -1.61 7.45
N ARG A 136 8.31 -1.95 6.81
CA ARG A 136 8.37 -2.96 5.75
C ARG A 136 7.82 -4.31 6.20
N THR A 137 8.11 -4.75 7.44
CA THR A 137 7.81 -6.09 7.91
C THR A 137 7.70 -6.18 9.42
N LEU A 138 6.86 -7.10 9.88
CA LEU A 138 6.76 -7.54 11.28
C LEU A 138 7.48 -8.88 11.51
N ASP A 139 8.30 -9.34 10.54
CA ASP A 139 9.03 -10.61 10.67
C ASP A 139 9.82 -10.65 11.98
N GLY A 140 9.53 -11.65 12.80
CA GLY A 140 10.20 -11.84 14.08
C GLY A 140 9.86 -10.83 15.19
N TYR A 141 8.91 -9.93 14.99
CA TYR A 141 8.46 -9.01 16.02
C TYR A 141 7.30 -9.57 16.83
N ASP A 142 7.40 -9.43 18.17
CA ASP A 142 6.36 -9.84 19.13
C ASP A 142 5.34 -8.72 19.46
N GLY A 143 5.36 -7.63 18.71
CA GLY A 143 4.55 -6.43 18.94
C GLY A 143 5.32 -5.29 19.63
N ASP A 144 6.45 -5.57 20.24
CA ASP A 144 7.31 -4.61 20.92
C ASP A 144 8.72 -4.64 20.33
N LYS A 145 9.31 -5.83 20.26
CA LYS A 145 10.69 -6.02 19.82
C LYS A 145 10.85 -7.29 18.98
N HIS A 146 11.94 -7.31 18.23
CA HIS A 146 12.35 -8.47 17.48
C HIS A 146 12.91 -9.54 18.43
N ILE A 147 12.38 -10.78 18.36
CA ILE A 147 12.66 -11.87 19.31
C ILE A 147 14.11 -12.33 19.33
N HIS A 148 14.86 -12.17 18.23
CA HIS A 148 16.26 -12.59 18.16
C HIS A 148 17.26 -11.46 18.40
N THR A 149 16.93 -10.22 18.01
CA THR A 149 17.86 -9.09 18.13
C THR A 149 17.54 -8.16 19.30
N ASN A 150 16.36 -8.27 19.91
CA ASN A 150 15.81 -7.34 20.90
C ASN A 150 15.67 -5.88 20.42
N GLU A 151 15.77 -5.63 19.13
CA GLU A 151 15.52 -4.32 18.53
C GLU A 151 14.05 -3.95 18.64
N LEU A 152 13.76 -2.71 19.03
CA LEU A 152 12.40 -2.20 19.07
C LEU A 152 11.84 -2.07 17.65
N MET A 153 10.51 -2.12 17.52
CA MET A 153 9.83 -1.92 16.25
C MET A 153 10.17 -0.53 15.65
N PRO A 154 10.87 -0.46 14.51
CA PRO A 154 11.35 0.79 13.94
C PRO A 154 10.33 1.40 12.98
N LEU A 155 9.14 1.82 13.48
CA LEU A 155 8.17 2.51 12.63
C LEU A 155 8.80 3.73 11.97
N GLU A 156 8.68 3.82 10.66
CA GLU A 156 9.10 4.99 9.88
C GLU A 156 8.26 6.23 10.23
N ASP A 157 8.79 7.42 9.99
CA ASP A 157 8.03 8.64 10.15
C ASP A 157 6.93 8.73 9.07
N GLY A 158 5.75 9.17 9.48
CA GLY A 158 4.61 9.39 8.60
C GLY A 158 4.54 10.84 8.09
N LEU A 159 3.50 11.10 7.29
CA LEU A 159 3.23 12.43 6.72
C LEU A 159 2.57 13.39 7.72
N LEU A 160 2.24 12.93 8.92
CA LEU A 160 1.50 13.69 9.92
C LEU A 160 2.32 13.87 11.20
N ALA A 161 2.21 15.04 11.80
CA ALA A 161 2.84 15.38 13.05
C ALA A 161 2.01 16.40 13.82
N THR A 162 2.02 16.31 15.14
CA THR A 162 1.38 17.35 15.98
C THR A 162 2.13 18.68 15.94
N ASP A 163 3.35 18.71 15.36
CA ASP A 163 4.07 19.95 15.05
C ASP A 163 3.36 20.83 13.99
N GLY A 164 2.36 20.30 13.29
CA GLY A 164 1.53 21.02 12.32
C GLY A 164 2.15 21.20 10.93
N TRP A 165 3.28 20.57 10.65
CA TRP A 165 3.97 20.63 9.36
C TRP A 165 4.71 19.34 9.04
N THR A 166 4.96 19.10 7.76
CA THR A 166 5.80 17.99 7.27
C THR A 166 6.62 18.45 6.09
N LEU A 167 7.86 17.96 5.99
CA LEU A 167 8.72 18.15 4.84
C LEU A 167 9.01 16.80 4.18
N ILE A 168 8.72 16.70 2.90
CA ILE A 168 9.09 15.56 2.06
C ILE A 168 10.27 15.99 1.19
N ASP A 169 11.40 15.36 1.39
CA ASP A 169 12.60 15.61 0.59
C ASP A 169 12.65 14.65 -0.60
N ASP A 170 12.42 15.19 -1.78
CA ASP A 170 12.45 14.45 -3.07
C ASP A 170 13.77 14.64 -3.82
N SER A 171 14.77 15.31 -3.20
CA SER A 171 16.00 15.76 -3.88
C SER A 171 16.83 14.63 -4.49
N ASP A 172 16.89 13.48 -3.81
CA ASP A 172 17.71 12.33 -4.20
C ASP A 172 16.88 11.14 -4.71
N ASN A 173 15.56 11.29 -4.83
CA ASN A 173 14.69 10.23 -5.34
C ASN A 173 14.93 9.95 -6.83
N PHE A 174 14.70 8.71 -7.23
CA PHE A 174 14.68 8.32 -8.63
C PHE A 174 13.56 9.02 -9.40
N LEU A 175 13.79 9.18 -10.68
CA LEU A 175 12.84 9.72 -11.63
C LEU A 175 12.29 8.61 -12.52
N PHE A 176 11.22 8.92 -13.24
CA PHE A 176 10.73 8.11 -14.34
C PHE A 176 11.19 8.72 -15.68
N ASP A 177 11.47 7.85 -16.65
CA ASP A 177 11.64 8.27 -18.05
C ASP A 177 10.26 8.53 -18.70
N ASP A 178 10.26 8.90 -19.96
CA ASP A 178 9.08 9.22 -20.78
C ASP A 178 8.66 8.09 -21.73
N ALA A 179 9.13 6.84 -21.49
CA ALA A 179 8.74 5.69 -22.28
C ALA A 179 7.26 5.31 -22.05
N ASP A 180 6.62 4.62 -23.00
CA ASP A 180 5.23 4.14 -22.88
C ASP A 180 4.97 3.29 -21.62
N TRP A 181 5.91 2.47 -21.24
CA TRP A 181 6.03 1.89 -19.93
C TRP A 181 7.19 2.59 -19.24
N THR A 182 6.87 3.57 -18.42
CA THR A 182 7.89 4.39 -17.77
C THR A 182 8.82 3.55 -16.92
N TRP A 183 10.10 3.90 -16.92
CA TRP A 183 11.13 3.12 -16.25
C TRP A 183 11.96 4.00 -15.33
N VAL A 184 12.71 3.37 -14.42
CA VAL A 184 13.58 4.08 -13.49
C VAL A 184 14.67 4.84 -14.22
N LYS A 185 14.83 6.11 -13.85
CA LYS A 185 15.86 7.01 -14.34
C LYS A 185 16.59 7.62 -13.14
N PRO A 186 17.91 7.43 -13.00
CA PRO A 186 18.66 8.09 -11.94
C PRO A 186 18.56 9.61 -12.04
N ARG A 187 18.51 10.27 -10.89
CA ARG A 187 18.58 11.74 -10.83
C ARG A 187 20.05 12.18 -10.91
N GLU A 188 20.43 12.85 -11.98
CA GLU A 188 21.84 13.20 -12.24
C GLU A 188 22.36 14.42 -11.46
N LYS A 189 21.45 15.25 -10.91
CA LYS A 189 21.80 16.55 -10.32
C LYS A 189 22.12 16.46 -8.84
N LYS A 190 23.40 16.57 -8.50
CA LYS A 190 23.86 16.64 -7.11
C LYS A 190 23.84 18.08 -6.59
N GLY A 191 23.41 18.25 -5.33
CA GLY A 191 23.37 19.53 -4.64
C GLY A 191 22.13 20.38 -4.92
N SER A 192 21.15 19.87 -5.65
CA SER A 192 19.82 20.46 -5.77
C SER A 192 18.97 20.17 -4.53
N GLN A 193 17.92 20.96 -4.33
CA GLN A 193 16.86 20.71 -3.34
C GLN A 193 15.53 20.69 -4.06
N ASP A 194 14.72 19.68 -3.80
CA ASP A 194 13.38 19.50 -4.32
C ASP A 194 12.48 19.00 -3.19
N TRP A 195 11.80 19.92 -2.55
CA TRP A 195 11.09 19.69 -1.30
C TRP A 195 9.61 19.98 -1.44
N TYR A 196 8.77 19.13 -0.85
CA TYR A 196 7.35 19.40 -0.64
C TYR A 196 7.13 19.73 0.83
N PHE A 197 6.80 20.96 1.11
CA PHE A 197 6.43 21.41 2.45
C PHE A 197 4.92 21.40 2.61
N MET A 198 4.41 20.68 3.60
CA MET A 198 3.00 20.54 3.91
C MET A 198 2.68 21.25 5.24
N ALA A 199 1.68 22.14 5.21
CA ALA A 199 1.32 23.07 6.29
C ALA A 199 -0.16 22.96 6.65
N TYR A 200 -0.54 21.91 7.35
CA TYR A 200 -1.96 21.61 7.62
C TYR A 200 -2.36 21.79 9.09
N GLY A 201 -1.40 22.06 10.00
CA GLY A 201 -1.70 22.04 11.43
C GLY A 201 -2.19 20.66 11.85
N HIS A 202 -3.39 20.61 12.41
CA HIS A 202 -4.06 19.37 12.80
C HIS A 202 -5.18 18.95 11.82
N ASP A 203 -5.28 19.57 10.65
CA ASP A 203 -6.19 19.12 9.59
C ASP A 203 -5.59 17.94 8.81
N TYR A 204 -5.45 16.81 9.49
CA TYR A 204 -4.77 15.62 8.99
C TYR A 204 -5.44 15.03 7.74
N LYS A 205 -6.78 15.09 7.68
CA LYS A 205 -7.52 14.57 6.51
C LYS A 205 -7.21 15.37 5.24
N SER A 206 -7.18 16.69 5.33
CA SER A 206 -6.79 17.54 4.19
C SER A 206 -5.34 17.32 3.79
N ALA A 207 -4.42 17.12 4.75
CA ALA A 207 -3.02 16.83 4.47
C ALA A 207 -2.88 15.56 3.60
N LEU A 208 -3.54 14.46 3.97
CA LEU A 208 -3.49 13.20 3.24
C LEU A 208 -4.16 13.30 1.87
N LYS A 209 -5.32 13.96 1.79
CA LYS A 209 -6.01 14.21 0.53
C LYS A 209 -5.13 15.00 -0.44
N ASP A 210 -4.50 16.07 0.02
CA ASP A 210 -3.67 16.92 -0.80
C ASP A 210 -2.34 16.26 -1.18
N TYR A 211 -1.82 15.36 -0.33
CA TYR A 211 -0.70 14.52 -0.70
C TYR A 211 -1.01 13.68 -1.95
N THR A 212 -2.23 13.14 -2.07
CA THR A 212 -2.63 12.38 -3.27
C THR A 212 -2.63 13.22 -4.55
N MET A 213 -2.67 14.55 -4.47
CA MET A 213 -2.66 15.42 -5.64
C MET A 213 -1.35 15.36 -6.43
N PHE A 214 -0.23 15.13 -5.74
CA PHE A 214 1.06 15.00 -6.41
C PHE A 214 1.63 13.57 -6.33
N ALA A 215 1.30 12.81 -5.29
CA ALA A 215 1.86 11.47 -5.06
C ALA A 215 1.01 10.32 -5.65
N GLY A 216 -0.14 10.64 -6.24
CA GLY A 216 -1.05 9.65 -6.80
C GLY A 216 -2.07 9.14 -5.80
N LYS A 217 -3.13 8.52 -6.31
CA LYS A 217 -4.23 7.98 -5.53
C LYS A 217 -3.95 6.57 -5.04
N ILE A 218 -4.61 6.20 -3.94
CA ILE A 218 -4.68 4.81 -3.48
C ILE A 218 -5.63 4.04 -4.41
N PRO A 219 -5.19 3.05 -5.20
CA PRO A 219 -6.07 2.32 -6.10
C PRO A 219 -7.18 1.58 -5.36
N LEU A 220 -8.38 1.52 -5.94
CA LEU A 220 -9.48 0.71 -5.39
C LEU A 220 -9.26 -0.77 -5.74
N PRO A 221 -9.00 -1.65 -4.76
CA PRO A 221 -8.85 -3.07 -5.02
C PRO A 221 -10.13 -3.71 -5.59
N PRO A 222 -10.02 -4.85 -6.27
CA PRO A 222 -11.21 -5.66 -6.61
C PRO A 222 -11.99 -6.07 -5.35
N ARG A 223 -13.32 -6.23 -5.48
CA ARG A 223 -14.21 -6.55 -4.33
C ARG A 223 -13.76 -7.78 -3.54
N TYR A 224 -13.28 -8.82 -4.20
CA TYR A 224 -12.85 -10.06 -3.54
C TYR A 224 -11.67 -9.86 -2.59
N ALA A 225 -10.90 -8.78 -2.72
CA ALA A 225 -9.84 -8.44 -1.77
C ALA A 225 -10.36 -8.22 -0.34
N PHE A 226 -11.62 -7.82 -0.21
CA PHE A 226 -12.27 -7.54 1.07
C PHE A 226 -13.07 -8.71 1.64
N GLY A 227 -13.08 -9.87 0.99
CA GLY A 227 -13.61 -11.11 1.53
C GLY A 227 -12.59 -11.82 2.43
N TYR A 228 -12.88 -13.07 2.75
CA TYR A 228 -11.98 -13.90 3.55
C TYR A 228 -10.97 -14.62 2.65
N TRP A 229 -9.71 -14.63 3.10
CA TRP A 229 -8.60 -15.31 2.44
C TRP A 229 -8.10 -16.47 3.29
N TRP A 230 -7.95 -17.63 2.69
CA TRP A 230 -7.22 -18.73 3.27
C TRP A 230 -5.80 -18.79 2.73
N SER A 231 -4.84 -18.82 3.62
CA SER A 231 -3.42 -18.98 3.34
C SER A 231 -2.78 -19.84 4.42
N ARG A 232 -1.85 -20.67 4.04
CA ARG A 232 -1.01 -21.44 4.94
C ARG A 232 0.25 -21.85 4.20
N TYR A 233 1.43 -21.65 4.79
CA TYR A 233 2.63 -22.29 4.30
C TYR A 233 2.52 -23.79 4.64
N TRP A 234 2.14 -24.57 3.66
CA TRP A 234 1.91 -26.01 3.77
C TRP A 234 2.04 -26.66 2.40
N SER A 235 2.62 -27.87 2.35
CA SER A 235 2.77 -28.63 1.11
C SER A 235 1.45 -29.28 0.69
N TYR A 236 0.42 -28.46 0.44
CA TYR A 236 -0.85 -28.95 -0.07
C TYR A 236 -0.69 -29.64 -1.41
N SER A 237 -1.30 -30.81 -1.55
CA SER A 237 -1.56 -31.40 -2.86
C SER A 237 -2.86 -30.85 -3.48
N ASP A 238 -3.03 -31.06 -4.80
CA ASP A 238 -4.26 -30.79 -5.53
C ASP A 238 -5.51 -31.33 -4.81
N ASN A 239 -5.45 -32.60 -4.36
CA ASN A 239 -6.56 -33.25 -3.67
C ASN A 239 -6.84 -32.62 -2.29
N GLU A 240 -5.82 -32.25 -1.55
CA GLU A 240 -6.01 -31.59 -0.24
C GLU A 240 -6.60 -30.21 -0.39
N LEU A 241 -6.24 -29.43 -1.42
CA LEU A 241 -6.87 -28.15 -1.70
C LEU A 241 -8.36 -28.30 -2.06
N ARG A 242 -8.71 -29.31 -2.86
CA ARG A 242 -10.12 -29.61 -3.16
C ARG A 242 -10.91 -30.00 -1.93
N GLU A 243 -10.33 -30.83 -1.05
CA GLU A 243 -10.93 -31.20 0.21
C GLU A 243 -11.06 -30.01 1.16
N LEU A 244 -10.07 -29.13 1.22
CA LEU A 244 -10.13 -27.89 1.98
C LEU A 244 -11.33 -27.02 1.55
N LEU A 245 -11.50 -26.80 0.25
CA LEU A 245 -12.65 -26.04 -0.28
C LEU A 245 -13.98 -26.72 0.02
N ARG A 246 -14.03 -28.05 -0.09
CA ARG A 246 -15.21 -28.83 0.28
C ARG A 246 -15.58 -28.62 1.75
N LYS A 247 -14.60 -28.57 2.66
CA LYS A 247 -14.80 -28.30 4.08
C LYS A 247 -15.31 -26.89 4.33
N PHE A 248 -14.74 -25.86 3.68
CA PHE A 248 -15.25 -24.49 3.77
C PHE A 248 -16.76 -24.43 3.45
N ARG A 249 -17.20 -25.09 2.39
CA ARG A 249 -18.62 -25.18 2.03
C ARG A 249 -19.44 -25.99 3.04
N MET A 250 -18.93 -27.14 3.45
CA MET A 250 -19.63 -28.02 4.39
C MET A 250 -19.94 -27.32 5.72
N TYR A 251 -19.07 -26.39 6.13
CA TYR A 251 -19.22 -25.60 7.34
C TYR A 251 -19.85 -24.21 7.11
N ASP A 252 -20.34 -23.93 5.90
CA ASP A 252 -20.91 -22.64 5.49
C ASP A 252 -19.97 -21.46 5.81
N ILE A 253 -18.68 -21.61 5.52
CA ILE A 253 -17.69 -20.55 5.64
C ILE A 253 -17.36 -20.04 4.22
N PRO A 254 -17.71 -18.80 3.88
CA PRO A 254 -17.40 -18.24 2.58
C PRO A 254 -15.90 -18.00 2.44
N LEU A 255 -15.40 -18.14 1.20
CA LEU A 255 -13.99 -17.94 0.85
C LEU A 255 -13.89 -17.22 -0.50
N ASP A 256 -13.23 -16.07 -0.54
CA ASP A 256 -13.00 -15.34 -1.79
C ASP A 256 -11.62 -15.62 -2.39
N VAL A 257 -10.58 -15.82 -1.55
CA VAL A 257 -9.20 -15.98 -2.01
C VAL A 257 -8.54 -17.19 -1.39
N LEU A 258 -7.93 -17.99 -2.23
CA LEU A 258 -7.02 -19.07 -1.84
C LEU A 258 -5.58 -18.67 -2.19
N VAL A 259 -4.69 -18.78 -1.22
CA VAL A 259 -3.26 -18.58 -1.41
C VAL A 259 -2.57 -19.92 -1.41
N ILE A 260 -1.80 -20.23 -2.46
CA ILE A 260 -0.88 -21.37 -2.46
C ILE A 260 0.53 -20.82 -2.25
N ASP A 261 1.11 -21.19 -1.12
CA ASP A 261 2.43 -20.77 -0.72
C ASP A 261 3.53 -21.54 -1.49
N MET A 262 4.78 -21.24 -1.22
CA MET A 262 5.95 -21.56 -2.03
C MET A 262 6.07 -23.03 -2.48
N ASP A 263 5.44 -23.98 -1.83
CA ASP A 263 5.46 -25.38 -2.28
C ASP A 263 4.66 -25.64 -3.58
N TRP A 264 4.04 -24.60 -4.16
CA TRP A 264 3.47 -24.69 -5.52
C TRP A 264 4.55 -25.01 -6.55
N HIS A 265 5.79 -24.57 -6.32
CA HIS A 265 6.98 -24.93 -7.09
C HIS A 265 7.85 -25.93 -6.31
N TYR A 266 8.90 -26.44 -6.95
CA TYR A 266 9.87 -27.29 -6.27
C TYR A 266 10.70 -26.47 -5.29
N THR A 267 10.74 -26.91 -4.02
CA THR A 267 11.47 -26.24 -2.92
C THR A 267 12.64 -27.07 -2.40
N GLU A 268 12.94 -28.20 -3.02
CA GLU A 268 14.01 -29.11 -2.59
C GLU A 268 15.40 -28.57 -2.97
N PRO A 269 16.43 -28.88 -2.17
CA PRO A 269 17.80 -28.53 -2.50
C PRO A 269 18.20 -29.04 -3.91
N GLY A 270 18.77 -28.16 -4.72
CA GLY A 270 19.17 -28.45 -6.08
C GLY A 270 18.06 -28.45 -7.15
N LYS A 271 16.79 -28.14 -6.74
CA LYS A 271 15.64 -28.02 -7.64
C LYS A 271 14.72 -26.83 -7.31
N GLY A 272 15.26 -25.76 -6.77
CA GLY A 272 14.48 -24.56 -6.45
C GLY A 272 14.95 -23.91 -5.16
N GLY A 273 14.59 -24.38 -4.02
CA GLY A 273 14.80 -23.67 -2.76
C GLY A 273 13.71 -22.62 -2.54
N TRP A 274 14.08 -21.41 -2.12
CA TRP A 274 13.12 -20.31 -1.94
C TRP A 274 12.60 -19.76 -3.27
N SER A 275 13.47 -19.54 -4.25
CA SER A 275 13.05 -19.15 -5.61
C SER A 275 12.71 -20.39 -6.44
N GLY A 276 11.59 -20.35 -7.15
CA GLY A 276 11.19 -21.41 -8.04
C GLY A 276 10.09 -20.93 -9.01
N TRP A 277 10.12 -21.49 -10.22
CA TRP A 277 9.28 -21.04 -11.33
C TRP A 277 8.61 -22.21 -12.08
N THR A 278 8.82 -23.42 -11.58
CA THR A 278 8.31 -24.64 -12.18
C THR A 278 7.33 -25.31 -11.24
N TRP A 279 6.11 -25.57 -11.70
CA TRP A 279 5.10 -26.26 -10.90
C TRP A 279 5.61 -27.59 -10.33
N ASN A 280 5.42 -27.80 -9.05
CA ASN A 280 5.70 -29.07 -8.39
C ASN A 280 4.69 -30.15 -8.83
N LYS A 281 5.02 -30.87 -9.89
CA LYS A 281 4.13 -31.88 -10.50
C LYS A 281 3.81 -33.06 -9.58
N ARG A 282 4.53 -33.24 -8.46
CA ARG A 282 4.20 -34.26 -7.44
C ARG A 282 2.98 -33.84 -6.62
N LEU A 283 2.90 -32.56 -6.27
CA LEU A 283 1.75 -32.01 -5.55
C LEU A 283 0.62 -31.59 -6.50
N PHE A 284 0.98 -31.07 -7.66
CA PHE A 284 0.08 -30.54 -8.68
C PHE A 284 0.33 -31.21 -10.04
N PRO A 285 -0.15 -32.46 -10.24
CA PRO A 285 0.07 -33.19 -11.50
C PRO A 285 -0.51 -32.46 -12.73
N ASN A 286 -1.60 -31.75 -12.55
CA ASN A 286 -2.25 -30.96 -13.61
C ASN A 286 -2.71 -29.59 -13.05
N PRO A 287 -1.80 -28.60 -12.96
CA PRO A 287 -2.12 -27.28 -12.40
C PRO A 287 -3.27 -26.62 -13.13
N GLY A 288 -3.28 -26.60 -14.47
CA GLY A 288 -4.31 -25.97 -15.26
C GLY A 288 -5.72 -26.50 -14.97
N ARG A 289 -5.87 -27.82 -14.70
CA ARG A 289 -7.14 -28.39 -14.27
C ARG A 289 -7.55 -27.90 -12.88
N LEU A 290 -6.62 -27.87 -11.94
CA LEU A 290 -6.89 -27.34 -10.60
C LEU A 290 -7.38 -25.89 -10.68
N LEU A 291 -6.63 -25.04 -11.40
CA LEU A 291 -6.95 -23.62 -11.56
C LEU A 291 -8.32 -23.41 -12.21
N ALA A 292 -8.64 -24.20 -13.24
CA ALA A 292 -9.96 -24.16 -13.88
C ALA A 292 -11.11 -24.55 -12.94
N ASP A 293 -10.87 -25.53 -12.07
CA ASP A 293 -11.86 -25.98 -11.10
C ASP A 293 -12.04 -24.93 -9.99
N LEU A 294 -10.96 -24.36 -9.45
CA LEU A 294 -11.01 -23.25 -8.48
C LEU A 294 -11.79 -22.04 -9.03
N LYS A 295 -11.57 -21.71 -10.31
CA LYS A 295 -12.29 -20.62 -10.97
C LYS A 295 -13.79 -20.88 -11.07
N LYS A 296 -14.21 -22.13 -11.34
CA LYS A 296 -15.64 -22.53 -11.35
C LYS A 296 -16.29 -22.37 -9.98
N GLU A 297 -15.49 -22.56 -8.91
CA GLU A 297 -15.92 -22.37 -7.53
C GLU A 297 -16.07 -20.89 -7.13
N GLY A 298 -15.63 -19.96 -8.00
CA GLY A 298 -15.65 -18.53 -7.72
C GLY A 298 -14.51 -18.03 -6.83
N VAL A 299 -13.57 -18.90 -6.48
CA VAL A 299 -12.42 -18.56 -5.63
C VAL A 299 -11.31 -17.96 -6.48
N LYS A 300 -10.71 -16.88 -6.00
CA LYS A 300 -9.53 -16.23 -6.58
C LYS A 300 -8.25 -16.85 -6.06
N LEU A 301 -7.25 -16.93 -6.92
CA LEU A 301 -6.00 -17.59 -6.59
C LEU A 301 -4.80 -16.65 -6.72
N THR A 302 -3.92 -16.72 -5.74
CA THR A 302 -2.57 -16.16 -5.80
C THR A 302 -1.52 -17.20 -5.44
N LEU A 303 -0.35 -17.04 -6.04
CA LEU A 303 0.85 -17.81 -5.71
C LEU A 303 1.87 -16.91 -5.04
N ASN A 304 2.58 -17.46 -4.05
CA ASN A 304 3.70 -16.81 -3.40
C ASN A 304 4.93 -16.82 -4.32
N LEU A 305 5.62 -15.70 -4.43
CA LEU A 305 6.85 -15.55 -5.20
C LEU A 305 8.01 -15.08 -4.30
N HIS A 306 9.12 -15.82 -4.35
CA HIS A 306 10.41 -15.48 -3.75
C HIS A 306 11.47 -15.36 -4.85
N PRO A 307 11.55 -14.26 -5.60
CA PRO A 307 12.28 -14.23 -6.86
C PRO A 307 13.79 -13.99 -6.73
N ALA A 308 14.33 -13.79 -5.53
CA ALA A 308 15.68 -13.24 -5.30
C ALA A 308 16.82 -14.04 -5.96
N ASP A 309 16.70 -15.37 -6.03
CA ASP A 309 17.74 -16.24 -6.60
C ASP A 309 17.71 -16.27 -8.15
N GLY A 310 16.70 -15.65 -8.76
CA GLY A 310 16.55 -15.59 -10.21
C GLY A 310 16.08 -16.90 -10.83
N PHE A 311 16.59 -17.26 -12.01
CA PHE A 311 16.15 -18.43 -12.77
C PHE A 311 17.31 -19.40 -12.95
N ALA A 312 17.20 -20.56 -12.35
CA ALA A 312 18.17 -21.64 -12.53
C ALA A 312 17.94 -22.36 -13.86
N PHE A 313 18.99 -22.92 -14.44
CA PHE A 313 18.95 -23.55 -15.78
C PHE A 313 17.97 -24.74 -15.89
N TYR A 314 17.58 -25.34 -14.79
CA TYR A 314 16.62 -26.46 -14.75
C TYR A 314 15.15 -26.03 -14.64
N GLU A 315 14.88 -24.73 -14.49
CA GLU A 315 13.51 -24.20 -14.48
C GLU A 315 12.89 -24.26 -15.87
N GLU A 316 11.61 -24.66 -15.94
CA GLU A 316 10.89 -24.76 -17.23
C GLU A 316 11.00 -23.49 -18.10
N PRO A 317 10.86 -22.25 -17.57
CA PRO A 317 10.92 -21.05 -18.39
C PRO A 317 12.34 -20.56 -18.72
N TYR A 318 13.40 -21.17 -18.18
CA TYR A 318 14.77 -20.69 -18.30
C TYR A 318 15.20 -20.42 -19.75
N ARG A 319 15.01 -21.42 -20.65
CA ARG A 319 15.46 -21.31 -22.05
C ARG A 319 14.80 -20.16 -22.79
N ALA A 320 13.49 -19.96 -22.57
CA ALA A 320 12.75 -18.88 -23.20
C ALA A 320 13.23 -17.51 -22.73
N ILE A 321 13.41 -17.35 -21.40
CA ILE A 321 13.94 -16.11 -20.83
C ILE A 321 15.36 -15.86 -21.33
N ALA A 322 16.26 -16.85 -21.28
CA ALA A 322 17.65 -16.72 -21.75
C ALA A 322 17.69 -16.26 -23.21
N THR A 323 16.86 -16.87 -24.08
CA THR A 323 16.75 -16.48 -25.49
C THR A 323 16.32 -15.00 -25.62
N ASP A 324 15.28 -14.60 -24.91
CA ASP A 324 14.74 -13.24 -25.00
C ASP A 324 15.73 -12.18 -24.53
N ILE A 325 16.53 -12.47 -23.50
CA ILE A 325 17.54 -11.51 -23.00
C ILE A 325 18.88 -11.60 -23.75
N GLY A 326 19.07 -12.60 -24.63
CA GLY A 326 20.29 -12.79 -25.41
C GLY A 326 21.39 -13.57 -24.69
N MET A 327 21.05 -14.35 -23.66
CA MET A 327 21.93 -15.34 -23.03
C MET A 327 21.88 -16.68 -23.80
N ASN A 328 22.88 -17.54 -23.57
CA ASN A 328 22.88 -18.88 -24.14
C ASN A 328 21.76 -19.75 -23.49
N PRO A 329 20.72 -20.16 -24.23
CA PRO A 329 19.60 -20.94 -23.67
C PRO A 329 20.00 -22.37 -23.26
N GLU A 330 21.15 -22.87 -23.74
CA GLU A 330 21.72 -24.16 -23.35
C GLU A 330 22.79 -24.02 -22.25
N GLY A 331 22.99 -22.79 -21.77
CA GLY A 331 23.92 -22.49 -20.65
C GLY A 331 23.39 -23.05 -19.33
N LYS A 332 24.28 -23.02 -18.32
CA LYS A 332 23.94 -23.42 -16.96
C LYS A 332 24.06 -22.29 -15.95
N ASP A 333 24.36 -21.07 -16.44
CA ASP A 333 24.46 -19.89 -15.61
C ASP A 333 23.08 -19.47 -15.13
N THR A 334 22.92 -19.16 -13.86
CA THR A 334 21.67 -18.62 -13.33
C THR A 334 21.42 -17.25 -13.93
N ILE A 335 20.21 -17.00 -14.41
CA ILE A 335 19.76 -15.68 -14.80
C ILE A 335 19.46 -14.90 -13.51
N PRO A 336 20.22 -13.84 -13.21
CA PRO A 336 20.04 -13.11 -11.95
C PRO A 336 18.72 -12.33 -11.95
N TRP A 337 18.10 -12.21 -10.77
CA TRP A 337 16.95 -11.33 -10.57
C TRP A 337 17.42 -9.87 -10.51
N ILE A 338 17.12 -9.11 -11.54
CA ILE A 338 17.45 -7.67 -11.69
C ILE A 338 16.19 -6.94 -12.16
N THR A 339 15.49 -6.30 -11.25
CA THR A 339 14.19 -5.69 -11.53
C THR A 339 14.28 -4.38 -12.30
N SER A 340 15.43 -3.73 -12.29
CA SER A 340 15.73 -2.55 -13.12
C SER A 340 16.03 -2.89 -14.59
N ASP A 341 16.27 -4.16 -14.92
CA ASP A 341 16.46 -4.59 -16.30
C ASP A 341 15.12 -4.82 -17.01
N LYS A 342 14.67 -3.83 -17.78
CA LYS A 342 13.39 -3.85 -18.48
C LYS A 342 13.23 -5.05 -19.40
N LYS A 343 14.31 -5.41 -20.13
CA LYS A 343 14.30 -6.54 -21.05
C LYS A 343 14.09 -7.87 -20.32
N LEU A 344 14.74 -8.03 -19.15
CA LEU A 344 14.52 -9.19 -18.30
C LEU A 344 13.10 -9.23 -17.79
N MET A 345 12.57 -8.11 -17.26
CA MET A 345 11.20 -8.09 -16.73
C MET A 345 10.15 -8.39 -17.81
N GLU A 346 10.30 -7.84 -19.02
CA GLU A 346 9.44 -8.16 -20.16
C GLU A 346 9.49 -9.67 -20.52
N ALA A 347 10.68 -10.28 -20.48
CA ALA A 347 10.85 -11.71 -20.71
C ALA A 347 10.19 -12.56 -19.62
N VAL A 348 10.29 -12.15 -18.36
CA VAL A 348 9.65 -12.81 -17.20
C VAL A 348 8.13 -12.78 -17.34
N PHE A 349 7.55 -11.61 -17.61
CA PHE A 349 6.09 -11.51 -17.80
C PHE A 349 5.62 -12.38 -18.96
N ARG A 350 6.30 -12.31 -20.10
CA ARG A 350 5.93 -13.06 -21.31
C ARG A 350 6.02 -14.57 -21.13
N ASN A 351 7.08 -15.07 -20.52
CA ASN A 351 7.40 -16.50 -20.51
C ASN A 351 7.00 -17.22 -19.22
N VAL A 352 6.69 -16.49 -18.14
CA VAL A 352 6.35 -17.07 -16.85
C VAL A 352 4.96 -16.64 -16.40
N LEU A 353 4.78 -15.34 -16.14
CA LEU A 353 3.62 -14.85 -15.40
C LEU A 353 2.35 -14.85 -16.26
N HIS A 354 2.40 -14.34 -17.49
CA HIS A 354 1.23 -14.33 -18.38
C HIS A 354 0.72 -15.73 -18.76
N PRO A 355 1.58 -16.74 -19.02
CA PRO A 355 1.10 -18.11 -19.18
C PRO A 355 0.33 -18.61 -17.96
N MET A 356 0.84 -18.41 -16.75
CA MET A 356 0.19 -18.84 -15.52
C MET A 356 -1.11 -18.07 -15.25
N GLU A 357 -1.17 -16.78 -15.58
CA GLU A 357 -2.38 -15.97 -15.51
C GLU A 357 -3.47 -16.45 -16.48
N LYS A 358 -3.08 -16.85 -17.70
CA LYS A 358 -4.01 -17.46 -18.68
C LYS A 358 -4.55 -18.79 -18.19
N GLU A 359 -3.75 -19.55 -17.44
CA GLU A 359 -4.19 -20.80 -16.82
C GLU A 359 -5.13 -20.56 -15.65
N GLY A 360 -5.07 -19.41 -14.96
CA GLY A 360 -6.03 -19.07 -13.90
C GLY A 360 -5.47 -18.46 -12.63
N VAL A 361 -4.19 -18.09 -12.57
CA VAL A 361 -3.65 -17.28 -11.47
C VAL A 361 -4.21 -15.86 -11.58
N ASP A 362 -4.89 -15.38 -10.55
CA ASP A 362 -5.59 -14.08 -10.59
C ASP A 362 -4.68 -12.89 -10.29
N PHE A 363 -3.74 -13.06 -9.35
CA PHE A 363 -2.79 -12.02 -8.95
C PHE A 363 -1.56 -12.64 -8.29
N TRP A 364 -0.55 -11.80 -7.91
CA TRP A 364 0.74 -12.26 -7.41
C TRP A 364 0.97 -11.81 -5.97
N TRP A 365 1.55 -12.68 -5.16
CA TRP A 365 2.09 -12.36 -3.86
C TRP A 365 3.61 -12.26 -3.94
N LEU A 366 4.13 -11.02 -3.87
CA LEU A 366 5.56 -10.74 -3.80
C LEU A 366 6.00 -10.77 -2.34
N ASP A 367 6.65 -11.84 -1.96
CA ASP A 367 7.18 -11.98 -0.62
C ASP A 367 8.60 -11.41 -0.53
N TRP A 368 9.16 -11.56 0.63
CA TRP A 368 10.28 -10.77 1.09
C TRP A 368 11.65 -11.21 0.57
N GLN A 369 11.84 -12.40 0.07
CA GLN A 369 13.11 -12.96 -0.42
C GLN A 369 13.69 -12.15 -1.59
N GLN A 370 14.03 -10.90 -1.32
CA GLN A 370 14.56 -9.94 -2.26
C GLN A 370 15.70 -9.17 -1.60
N PHE A 371 16.71 -8.83 -2.37
CA PHE A 371 17.77 -7.94 -1.89
C PHE A 371 17.19 -6.55 -1.58
N PRO A 372 17.71 -5.82 -0.56
CA PRO A 372 17.21 -4.49 -0.22
C PRO A 372 17.33 -3.49 -1.36
N PHE A 373 18.39 -3.60 -2.17
CA PHE A 373 18.63 -2.76 -3.32
C PHE A 373 18.80 -3.57 -4.60
N ASP A 374 18.49 -2.97 -5.73
CA ASP A 374 18.69 -3.55 -7.06
C ASP A 374 20.18 -3.83 -7.32
N LYS A 375 20.47 -4.92 -8.07
CA LYS A 375 21.85 -5.35 -8.34
C LYS A 375 22.58 -4.51 -9.41
N LYS A 376 21.83 -3.68 -10.16
CA LYS A 376 22.37 -2.90 -11.29
C LYS A 376 22.34 -1.40 -11.02
N ILE A 377 21.37 -0.94 -10.23
CA ILE A 377 21.20 0.46 -9.86
C ILE A 377 21.35 0.59 -8.34
N ASP A 378 22.47 1.14 -7.91
CA ASP A 378 22.75 1.39 -6.50
C ASP A 378 21.65 2.25 -5.86
N SER A 379 21.32 1.96 -4.60
CA SER A 379 20.29 2.64 -3.81
C SER A 379 18.85 2.56 -4.33
N LEU A 380 18.59 1.93 -5.47
CA LEU A 380 17.21 1.65 -5.89
C LEU A 380 16.58 0.61 -4.96
N ASN A 381 15.59 1.03 -4.16
CA ASN A 381 14.85 0.11 -3.28
C ASN A 381 14.13 -0.94 -4.10
N ASN A 382 14.55 -2.19 -3.93
CA ASN A 382 14.08 -3.30 -4.75
C ASN A 382 12.60 -3.62 -4.49
N VAL A 383 12.12 -3.48 -3.26
CA VAL A 383 10.70 -3.71 -2.92
C VAL A 383 9.83 -2.64 -3.55
N TRP A 384 10.22 -1.37 -3.42
CA TRP A 384 9.48 -0.26 -4.04
C TRP A 384 9.36 -0.46 -5.56
N TRP A 385 10.49 -0.78 -6.19
CA TRP A 385 10.56 -0.88 -7.64
C TRP A 385 9.83 -2.11 -8.20
N ILE A 386 9.94 -3.27 -7.57
CA ILE A 386 9.21 -4.47 -8.01
C ILE A 386 7.69 -4.28 -7.89
N ASN A 387 7.22 -3.59 -6.86
CA ASN A 387 5.80 -3.29 -6.69
C ASN A 387 5.29 -2.43 -7.85
N TYR A 388 6.04 -1.39 -8.22
CA TYR A 388 5.76 -0.57 -9.40
C TYR A 388 5.70 -1.42 -10.67
N VAL A 389 6.74 -2.21 -10.93
CA VAL A 389 6.85 -3.00 -12.17
C VAL A 389 5.68 -3.96 -12.33
N PHE A 390 5.36 -4.73 -11.27
CA PHE A 390 4.26 -5.70 -11.33
C PHE A 390 2.90 -5.04 -11.43
N PHE A 391 2.67 -3.97 -10.68
CA PHE A 391 1.37 -3.29 -10.68
C PHE A 391 1.08 -2.60 -12.01
N THR A 392 2.04 -1.83 -12.53
CA THR A 392 1.87 -1.10 -13.79
C THR A 392 1.84 -2.02 -15.01
N GLU A 393 2.49 -3.18 -14.93
CA GLU A 393 2.36 -4.21 -15.95
C GLU A 393 0.90 -4.71 -16.03
N MET A 394 0.28 -5.00 -14.89
CA MET A 394 -1.13 -5.39 -14.83
C MET A 394 -2.08 -4.29 -15.33
N GLU A 395 -1.80 -3.02 -15.03
CA GLU A 395 -2.60 -1.90 -15.58
C GLU A 395 -2.56 -1.83 -17.09
N ARG A 396 -1.40 -2.11 -17.69
CA ARG A 396 -1.20 -2.05 -19.14
C ARG A 396 -1.83 -3.23 -19.89
N ASN A 397 -1.86 -4.41 -19.29
CA ASN A 397 -2.18 -5.66 -19.98
C ASN A 397 -3.50 -6.30 -19.56
N ARG A 398 -4.20 -5.76 -18.57
CA ARG A 398 -5.48 -6.30 -18.10
C ARG A 398 -6.63 -5.32 -18.29
N THR A 399 -7.82 -5.86 -18.48
CA THR A 399 -9.08 -5.10 -18.52
C THR A 399 -9.75 -4.99 -17.13
N THR A 400 -9.22 -5.71 -16.15
CA THR A 400 -9.67 -5.69 -14.75
C THR A 400 -8.74 -4.84 -13.91
N ARG A 401 -9.23 -4.33 -12.78
CA ARG A 401 -8.38 -3.61 -11.84
C ARG A 401 -7.19 -4.47 -11.41
N PRO A 402 -5.97 -3.91 -11.42
CA PRO A 402 -4.80 -4.60 -10.90
C PRO A 402 -4.98 -4.92 -9.42
N MET A 403 -4.34 -5.97 -8.98
CA MET A 403 -4.18 -6.31 -7.59
C MET A 403 -2.82 -6.95 -7.39
N LEU A 404 -2.05 -6.41 -6.47
CA LEU A 404 -0.75 -6.92 -6.09
C LEU A 404 -0.71 -7.09 -4.57
N TYR A 405 -0.18 -8.20 -4.12
CA TYR A 405 0.01 -8.49 -2.71
C TYR A 405 1.50 -8.46 -2.40
N HIS A 406 1.95 -7.48 -1.61
CA HIS A 406 3.37 -7.15 -1.50
C HIS A 406 3.74 -6.52 -0.15
N ARG A 407 5.00 -6.12 0.03
CA ARG A 407 5.49 -5.44 1.23
C ARG A 407 5.67 -3.94 1.00
N TRP A 408 5.71 -3.16 2.08
CA TRP A 408 5.98 -1.72 2.04
C TRP A 408 7.42 -1.44 1.60
N GLY A 409 7.59 -0.53 0.65
CA GLY A 409 8.88 -0.10 0.09
C GLY A 409 9.22 1.38 0.30
N GLY A 410 8.35 2.16 0.96
CA GLY A 410 8.57 3.59 1.19
C GLY A 410 7.49 4.49 0.59
N LEU A 411 7.61 5.80 0.76
CA LEU A 411 6.66 6.79 0.25
C LEU A 411 6.46 6.64 -1.27
N GLY A 412 5.21 6.79 -1.72
CA GLY A 412 4.78 6.51 -3.10
C GLY A 412 4.27 5.08 -3.31
N ASN A 413 4.63 4.14 -2.44
CA ASN A 413 4.25 2.73 -2.58
C ASN A 413 2.75 2.46 -2.33
N HIS A 414 2.02 3.42 -1.78
CA HIS A 414 0.56 3.36 -1.61
C HIS A 414 -0.20 3.23 -2.95
N CYS A 415 0.45 3.55 -4.06
CA CYS A 415 -0.11 3.39 -5.40
C CYS A 415 -0.16 1.94 -5.91
N TYR A 416 0.44 0.97 -5.20
CA TYR A 416 0.67 -0.40 -5.72
C TYR A 416 0.26 -1.50 -4.73
N GLN A 417 -0.81 -1.34 -4.00
CA GLN A 417 -1.20 -2.22 -2.87
C GLN A 417 -1.90 -3.53 -3.31
N ILE A 418 -1.99 -4.56 -2.47
CA ILE A 418 -2.21 -4.64 -1.02
C ILE A 418 -0.93 -5.00 -0.29
N GLY A 419 -0.79 -4.53 0.97
CA GLY A 419 0.35 -4.82 1.82
C GLY A 419 0.25 -6.15 2.57
N PHE A 420 1.37 -6.85 2.69
CA PHE A 420 1.59 -8.02 3.53
C PHE A 420 2.53 -7.64 4.68
N SER A 421 2.08 -7.79 5.92
CA SER A 421 2.84 -7.31 7.08
C SER A 421 3.97 -8.24 7.52
N GLY A 422 4.02 -9.47 7.01
CA GLY A 422 5.09 -10.41 7.31
C GLY A 422 4.82 -11.37 8.46
N ASP A 423 5.87 -12.09 8.84
CA ASP A 423 5.85 -13.24 9.72
C ASP A 423 5.91 -12.82 11.19
N ALA A 424 4.82 -12.31 11.72
CA ALA A 424 4.72 -11.87 13.12
C ALA A 424 4.72 -13.08 14.09
N VAL A 425 5.27 -12.87 15.28
CA VAL A 425 5.27 -13.88 16.35
C VAL A 425 3.84 -14.15 16.84
N ILE A 426 3.50 -15.40 17.10
CA ILE A 426 2.23 -15.80 17.70
C ILE A 426 2.22 -15.42 19.18
N SER A 427 1.67 -14.28 19.52
CA SER A 427 1.57 -13.79 20.88
C SER A 427 0.42 -12.79 21.08
N TRP A 428 -0.03 -12.63 22.33
CA TRP A 428 -0.98 -11.58 22.70
C TRP A 428 -0.42 -10.17 22.48
N LYS A 429 0.88 -9.96 22.71
CA LYS A 429 1.54 -8.68 22.41
C LYS A 429 1.52 -8.35 20.94
N SER A 430 1.72 -9.35 20.09
CA SER A 430 1.65 -9.20 18.65
C SER A 430 0.23 -8.77 18.22
N LEU A 431 -0.80 -9.39 18.79
CA LEU A 431 -2.18 -8.98 18.57
C LEU A 431 -2.45 -7.56 19.05
N ASP A 432 -1.95 -7.19 20.23
CA ASP A 432 -2.15 -5.85 20.80
C ASP A 432 -1.50 -4.75 19.96
N PHE A 433 -0.44 -5.05 19.25
CA PHE A 433 0.23 -4.10 18.36
C PHE A 433 -0.49 -3.88 17.02
N GLN A 434 -1.24 -4.86 16.51
CA GLN A 434 -1.80 -4.81 15.16
C GLN A 434 -2.79 -3.65 14.92
N PRO A 435 -3.72 -3.29 15.84
CA PRO A 435 -4.61 -2.15 15.62
C PRO A 435 -3.86 -0.83 15.46
N TYR A 436 -2.82 -0.62 16.25
CA TYR A 436 -1.95 0.56 16.14
C TYR A 436 -1.19 0.57 14.81
N PHE A 437 -0.58 -0.54 14.43
CA PHE A 437 0.13 -0.66 13.15
C PHE A 437 -0.79 -0.43 11.94
N ASN A 438 -2.02 -0.95 11.97
CA ASN A 438 -3.02 -0.70 10.93
C ASN A 438 -3.38 0.78 10.80
N SER A 439 -3.60 1.44 11.93
CA SER A 439 -4.06 2.82 11.94
C SER A 439 -2.94 3.80 11.54
N THR A 440 -1.71 3.62 12.05
CA THR A 440 -0.58 4.49 11.68
C THR A 440 -0.15 4.33 10.22
N ALA A 441 -0.34 3.17 9.60
CA ALA A 441 -0.07 2.98 8.17
C ALA A 441 -0.90 3.92 7.29
N SER A 442 -2.06 4.37 7.76
CA SER A 442 -2.86 5.36 7.06
C SER A 442 -2.18 6.74 6.97
N ASN A 443 -1.25 7.06 7.88
CA ASN A 443 -0.46 8.29 7.86
C ASN A 443 0.53 8.38 6.69
N VAL A 444 0.71 7.28 5.95
CA VAL A 444 1.46 7.21 4.68
C VAL A 444 0.61 6.65 3.55
N LEU A 445 -0.72 6.71 3.70
CA LEU A 445 -1.71 6.22 2.72
C LEU A 445 -1.65 4.71 2.44
N TYR A 446 -0.94 3.92 3.23
CA TYR A 446 -0.74 2.49 3.02
C TYR A 446 -1.72 1.65 3.86
N GLY A 447 -3.00 1.97 3.79
CA GLY A 447 -4.05 1.48 4.68
C GLY A 447 -4.65 0.12 4.36
N TYR A 448 -4.15 -0.61 3.34
CA TYR A 448 -4.65 -1.96 3.02
C TYR A 448 -3.66 -3.05 3.48
N TRP A 449 -3.36 -3.07 4.78
CA TRP A 449 -2.56 -4.13 5.36
C TRP A 449 -3.34 -5.44 5.49
N SER A 450 -2.67 -6.53 5.12
CA SER A 450 -3.05 -7.91 5.41
C SER A 450 -2.07 -8.49 6.44
N HIS A 451 -2.57 -8.89 7.59
CA HIS A 451 -1.79 -9.54 8.62
C HIS A 451 -1.93 -11.06 8.55
N ASP A 452 -0.99 -11.77 9.15
CA ASP A 452 -1.12 -13.18 9.46
C ASP A 452 -2.04 -13.33 10.67
N LEU A 453 -3.38 -13.43 10.44
CA LEU A 453 -4.31 -13.54 11.55
C LEU A 453 -4.00 -14.78 12.40
N GLY A 454 -3.74 -14.52 13.69
CA GLY A 454 -3.27 -15.51 14.65
C GLY A 454 -1.75 -15.60 14.80
N GLY A 455 -0.98 -14.70 14.11
CA GLY A 455 0.49 -14.74 14.07
C GLY A 455 1.03 -15.83 13.14
N HIS A 456 2.32 -15.86 12.85
CA HIS A 456 2.91 -16.76 11.87
C HIS A 456 3.62 -17.97 12.51
N PHE A 457 4.48 -17.77 13.50
CA PHE A 457 5.38 -18.78 14.03
C PHE A 457 5.73 -18.55 15.53
N GLU A 458 6.67 -19.33 16.08
CA GLU A 458 7.14 -19.25 17.46
C GLU A 458 6.05 -19.58 18.51
N ALA A 459 5.30 -20.65 18.26
CA ALA A 459 4.40 -21.23 19.26
C ALA A 459 4.34 -22.76 19.13
N ASP A 460 4.17 -23.43 20.27
CA ASP A 460 4.02 -24.88 20.33
C ASP A 460 2.59 -25.34 19.94
N ARG A 461 1.64 -24.44 19.97
CA ARG A 461 0.23 -24.64 19.58
C ARG A 461 -0.47 -23.32 19.35
N ILE A 462 -1.62 -23.37 18.68
CA ILE A 462 -2.52 -22.23 18.60
C ILE A 462 -3.35 -22.16 19.89
N ASP A 463 -3.28 -21.02 20.58
CA ASP A 463 -4.22 -20.67 21.65
C ASP A 463 -5.59 -20.34 21.02
N PRO A 464 -6.65 -21.12 21.33
CA PRO A 464 -7.96 -20.93 20.68
C PRO A 464 -8.61 -19.57 21.00
N GLU A 465 -8.43 -19.04 22.20
CA GLU A 465 -8.94 -17.71 22.57
C GLU A 465 -8.21 -16.63 21.78
N MET A 466 -6.90 -16.62 21.83
CA MET A 466 -6.08 -15.63 21.11
C MET A 466 -6.40 -15.64 19.61
N PHE A 467 -6.47 -16.82 18.98
CA PHE A 467 -6.82 -16.93 17.57
C PHE A 467 -8.23 -16.40 17.28
N THR A 468 -9.19 -16.68 18.15
CA THR A 468 -10.56 -16.13 18.01
C THR A 468 -10.56 -14.60 18.08
N ARG A 469 -9.81 -14.00 19.00
CA ARG A 469 -9.66 -12.53 19.07
C ARG A 469 -8.97 -11.95 17.82
N TRP A 470 -7.96 -12.62 17.30
CA TRP A 470 -7.35 -12.25 16.02
C TRP A 470 -8.37 -12.28 14.87
N MET A 471 -9.25 -13.29 14.82
CA MET A 471 -10.28 -13.38 13.78
C MET A 471 -11.36 -12.29 13.93
N GLN A 472 -11.75 -11.95 15.15
CA GLN A 472 -12.64 -10.82 15.42
C GLN A 472 -12.01 -9.48 14.98
N PHE A 473 -10.75 -9.24 15.31
CA PHE A 473 -9.98 -8.10 14.80
C PHE A 473 -9.87 -8.14 13.27
N GLY A 474 -9.62 -9.30 12.70
CA GLY A 474 -9.53 -9.51 11.24
C GLY A 474 -10.81 -9.09 10.50
N ALA A 475 -11.97 -9.33 11.08
CA ALA A 475 -13.26 -8.95 10.48
C ALA A 475 -13.40 -7.42 10.29
N VAL A 476 -12.76 -6.64 11.14
CA VAL A 476 -12.74 -5.17 11.11
C VAL A 476 -11.36 -4.60 10.74
N SER A 477 -10.56 -5.40 10.06
CA SER A 477 -9.27 -5.02 9.43
C SER A 477 -9.46 -4.77 7.94
N PRO A 478 -8.52 -4.12 7.25
CA PRO A 478 -8.65 -3.87 5.80
C PRO A 478 -8.74 -5.15 4.99
N VAL A 479 -7.88 -6.14 5.25
CA VAL A 479 -7.86 -7.46 4.59
C VAL A 479 -7.92 -8.56 5.66
N MET A 480 -8.82 -9.53 5.46
CA MET A 480 -9.02 -10.64 6.40
C MET A 480 -8.39 -11.92 5.85
N ARG A 481 -7.14 -12.21 6.27
CA ARG A 481 -6.36 -13.36 5.81
C ARG A 481 -5.79 -14.16 6.97
N THR A 482 -6.11 -15.45 7.03
CA THR A 482 -5.44 -16.40 7.94
C THR A 482 -4.16 -16.89 7.31
N HIS A 483 -3.06 -16.96 8.07
CA HIS A 483 -1.81 -17.56 7.60
C HIS A 483 -0.99 -18.14 8.78
N SER A 484 -0.11 -19.10 8.50
CA SER A 484 0.83 -19.67 9.47
C SER A 484 2.00 -20.36 8.76
N SER A 485 3.09 -20.54 9.49
CA SER A 485 4.25 -21.30 9.05
C SER A 485 3.94 -22.79 8.82
N LYS A 486 4.91 -23.49 8.22
CA LYS A 486 4.84 -24.93 7.88
C LYS A 486 5.02 -25.80 9.14
N SER A 487 4.02 -25.75 10.00
CA SER A 487 3.98 -26.55 11.24
C SER A 487 2.61 -27.20 11.40
N GLY A 488 2.58 -28.50 11.71
CA GLY A 488 1.35 -29.24 11.94
C GLY A 488 0.58 -28.78 13.17
N VAL A 489 1.29 -28.28 14.20
CA VAL A 489 0.67 -27.78 15.45
C VAL A 489 0.07 -26.38 15.31
N LEU A 490 0.40 -25.66 14.23
CA LEU A 490 -0.11 -24.33 13.95
C LEU A 490 -1.27 -24.33 12.94
N ASN A 491 -2.09 -25.38 12.96
CA ASN A 491 -3.27 -25.45 12.09
C ASN A 491 -4.37 -24.51 12.58
N LYS A 492 -4.79 -23.61 11.69
CA LYS A 492 -5.83 -22.59 11.91
C LYS A 492 -7.12 -22.85 11.15
N GLU A 493 -7.29 -24.03 10.58
CA GLU A 493 -8.55 -24.42 9.96
C GLU A 493 -9.71 -24.29 10.99
N PRO A 494 -10.77 -23.52 10.73
CA PRO A 494 -11.79 -23.24 11.76
C PRO A 494 -12.38 -24.47 12.44
N TRP A 495 -12.55 -25.56 11.72
CA TRP A 495 -13.17 -26.82 12.19
C TRP A 495 -12.28 -27.67 13.09
N VAL A 496 -11.02 -27.31 13.35
CA VAL A 496 -10.16 -28.02 14.30
C VAL A 496 -10.37 -27.55 15.74
N PHE A 497 -11.07 -26.43 15.92
CA PHE A 497 -11.36 -25.85 17.22
C PHE A 497 -12.64 -26.41 17.83
N SER A 498 -12.78 -26.31 19.16
CA SER A 498 -14.01 -26.70 19.85
C SER A 498 -15.22 -25.90 19.34
N PRO A 499 -16.45 -26.41 19.49
CA PRO A 499 -17.64 -25.76 18.94
C PRO A 499 -17.81 -24.28 19.31
N VAL A 500 -17.41 -23.88 20.52
CA VAL A 500 -17.49 -22.49 20.98
C VAL A 500 -16.59 -21.58 20.14
N TYR A 501 -15.33 -21.93 20.03
CA TYR A 501 -14.36 -21.17 19.24
C TYR A 501 -14.65 -21.25 17.74
N PHE A 502 -15.01 -22.44 17.24
CA PHE A 502 -15.40 -22.63 15.85
C PHE A 502 -16.54 -21.68 15.45
N ASN A 503 -17.62 -21.65 16.24
CA ASN A 503 -18.77 -20.80 15.96
C ASN A 503 -18.41 -19.31 15.99
N THR A 504 -17.59 -18.89 16.93
CA THR A 504 -17.16 -17.48 17.03
C THR A 504 -16.26 -17.09 15.87
N ILE A 505 -15.31 -17.93 15.47
CA ILE A 505 -14.44 -17.74 14.29
C ILE A 505 -15.30 -17.63 13.02
N ARG A 506 -16.24 -18.57 12.83
CA ARG A 506 -17.16 -18.58 11.70
C ARG A 506 -18.01 -17.31 11.68
N ASN A 507 -18.57 -16.91 12.82
CA ASN A 507 -19.37 -15.68 12.92
C ASN A 507 -18.56 -14.43 12.58
N ALA A 508 -17.28 -14.33 12.99
CA ALA A 508 -16.42 -13.23 12.61
C ALA A 508 -16.22 -13.16 11.08
N ILE A 509 -16.04 -14.33 10.42
CA ILE A 509 -15.96 -14.39 8.97
C ILE A 509 -17.29 -13.97 8.33
N LEU A 510 -18.43 -14.51 8.76
CA LEU A 510 -19.75 -14.17 8.22
C LEU A 510 -20.04 -12.67 8.35
N GLN A 511 -19.74 -12.10 9.51
CA GLN A 511 -19.89 -10.66 9.76
C GLN A 511 -19.07 -9.80 8.79
N ARG A 512 -17.85 -10.24 8.41
CA ARG A 512 -17.07 -9.57 7.38
C ARG A 512 -17.85 -9.48 6.06
N TYR A 513 -18.58 -10.53 5.70
CA TYR A 513 -19.42 -10.53 4.48
C TYR A 513 -20.69 -9.69 4.62
N GLU A 514 -21.29 -9.63 5.79
CA GLU A 514 -22.41 -8.72 6.07
C GLU A 514 -21.99 -7.25 5.91
N MET A 515 -20.78 -6.91 6.33
CA MET A 515 -20.20 -5.58 6.19
C MET A 515 -19.66 -5.28 4.78
N ALA A 516 -19.64 -6.24 3.85
CA ALA A 516 -18.98 -6.07 2.55
C ALA A 516 -19.43 -4.82 1.76
N PRO A 517 -20.73 -4.44 1.71
CA PRO A 517 -21.14 -3.20 1.05
C PRO A 517 -20.56 -1.95 1.70
N TYR A 518 -20.53 -1.93 3.03
CA TYR A 518 -19.92 -0.82 3.78
C TYR A 518 -18.43 -0.72 3.53
N VAL A 519 -17.70 -1.82 3.70
CA VAL A 519 -16.23 -1.87 3.50
C VAL A 519 -15.86 -1.43 2.08
N TYR A 520 -16.59 -1.90 1.07
CA TYR A 520 -16.34 -1.54 -0.32
C TYR A 520 -16.64 -0.07 -0.61
N THR A 521 -17.68 0.50 0.02
CA THR A 521 -18.00 1.92 -0.05
C THR A 521 -16.88 2.75 0.58
N MET A 522 -16.36 2.35 1.74
CA MET A 522 -15.23 3.02 2.39
C MET A 522 -13.94 2.90 1.58
N ALA A 523 -13.71 1.75 0.94
CA ALA A 523 -12.59 1.58 0.02
C ALA A 523 -12.71 2.49 -1.23
N ARG A 524 -13.93 2.73 -1.73
CA ARG A 524 -14.15 3.72 -2.79
C ARG A 524 -13.82 5.13 -2.29
N LYS A 525 -14.21 5.46 -1.07
CA LYS A 525 -13.87 6.74 -0.44
C LYS A 525 -12.36 6.89 -0.25
N THR A 526 -11.66 5.80 0.11
CA THR A 526 -10.19 5.77 0.17
C THR A 526 -9.57 6.22 -1.16
N TYR A 527 -10.06 5.72 -2.30
CA TYR A 527 -9.60 6.15 -3.62
C TYR A 527 -9.92 7.62 -3.90
N ASP A 528 -11.09 8.11 -3.49
CA ASP A 528 -11.54 9.47 -3.82
C ASP A 528 -10.89 10.53 -2.93
N GLU A 529 -10.62 10.23 -1.66
CA GLU A 529 -10.23 11.19 -0.63
C GLU A 529 -8.85 10.93 0.02
N GLY A 530 -8.21 9.79 -0.25
CA GLY A 530 -6.94 9.42 0.40
C GLY A 530 -7.08 8.98 1.86
N LEU A 531 -8.31 8.67 2.33
CA LEU A 531 -8.59 8.27 3.69
C LEU A 531 -8.75 6.75 3.80
N SER A 532 -7.85 6.10 4.51
CA SER A 532 -7.86 4.65 4.70
C SER A 532 -9.11 4.15 5.42
N VAL A 533 -9.46 2.87 5.23
CA VAL A 533 -10.59 2.22 5.90
C VAL A 533 -10.37 2.19 7.42
N CYS A 534 -9.15 1.86 7.88
CA CYS A 534 -8.78 1.96 9.30
C CYS A 534 -8.04 3.28 9.53
N ARG A 535 -8.56 4.11 10.44
CA ARG A 535 -8.02 5.45 10.71
C ARG A 535 -7.81 5.68 12.20
N PRO A 536 -6.69 6.31 12.60
CA PRO A 536 -6.52 6.73 13.99
C PRO A 536 -7.60 7.72 14.38
N LEU A 537 -7.98 7.73 15.66
CA LEU A 537 -9.03 8.62 16.18
C LEU A 537 -8.68 10.11 16.03
N TYR A 538 -7.41 10.47 16.06
CA TYR A 538 -6.97 11.87 15.91
C TYR A 538 -7.27 12.48 14.53
N TYR A 539 -7.66 11.69 13.51
CA TYR A 539 -8.16 12.28 12.24
C TYR A 539 -9.47 13.04 12.42
N ASP A 540 -10.31 12.55 13.33
CA ASP A 540 -11.63 13.11 13.60
C ASP A 540 -11.63 13.97 14.86
N TYR A 541 -10.72 13.71 15.81
CA TYR A 541 -10.63 14.36 17.12
C TYR A 541 -9.20 14.84 17.44
N PRO A 542 -8.62 15.69 16.57
CA PRO A 542 -7.19 16.06 16.67
C PRO A 542 -6.82 16.86 17.93
N GLU A 543 -7.80 17.50 18.59
CA GLU A 543 -7.58 18.33 19.78
C GLU A 543 -7.85 17.57 21.10
N SER A 544 -8.20 16.27 21.02
CA SER A 544 -8.44 15.41 22.20
C SER A 544 -7.21 14.57 22.49
N GLU A 545 -6.66 14.65 23.71
CA GLU A 545 -5.49 13.84 24.12
C GLU A 545 -5.80 12.35 24.06
N GLU A 546 -7.02 11.95 24.42
CA GLU A 546 -7.47 10.56 24.37
C GLU A 546 -7.40 9.96 22.96
N ALA A 547 -7.56 10.77 21.91
CA ALA A 547 -7.46 10.31 20.54
C ALA A 547 -6.06 9.79 20.17
N TYR A 548 -5.03 10.21 20.92
CA TYR A 548 -3.65 9.76 20.78
C TYR A 548 -3.30 8.66 21.80
N ASP A 549 -3.91 8.69 22.99
CA ASP A 549 -3.65 7.74 24.07
C ASP A 549 -4.29 6.37 23.82
N TYR A 550 -5.53 6.35 23.31
CA TYR A 550 -6.25 5.12 22.96
C TYR A 550 -5.83 4.58 21.57
N ARG A 551 -4.52 4.37 21.38
CA ARG A 551 -3.91 4.02 20.09
C ARG A 551 -4.43 2.72 19.45
N ASN A 552 -5.02 1.80 20.24
CA ASN A 552 -5.58 0.55 19.76
C ASN A 552 -7.05 0.70 19.34
N GLN A 553 -7.67 1.85 19.60
CA GLN A 553 -8.97 2.20 19.04
C GLN A 553 -8.79 2.91 17.71
N TYR A 554 -9.70 2.66 16.77
CA TYR A 554 -9.65 3.30 15.46
C TYR A 554 -11.05 3.43 14.86
N MET A 555 -11.20 4.35 13.92
CA MET A 555 -12.37 4.40 13.05
C MET A 555 -12.22 3.38 11.92
N PHE A 556 -13.22 2.52 11.77
CA PHE A 556 -13.36 1.63 10.63
C PHE A 556 -14.39 2.25 9.67
N GLY A 557 -13.90 2.94 8.65
CA GLY A 557 -14.70 3.84 7.83
C GLY A 557 -15.18 5.06 8.63
N ASP A 558 -16.34 5.59 8.27
CA ASP A 558 -16.83 6.85 8.83
C ASP A 558 -17.72 6.70 10.06
N GLN A 559 -18.27 5.50 10.30
CA GLN A 559 -19.36 5.33 11.25
C GLN A 559 -19.11 4.30 12.34
N MET A 560 -18.01 3.55 12.28
CA MET A 560 -17.72 2.49 13.23
C MET A 560 -16.45 2.82 14.02
N LEU A 561 -16.56 2.90 15.34
CA LEU A 561 -15.44 2.94 16.26
C LEU A 561 -15.15 1.52 16.72
N ILE A 562 -13.92 1.07 16.54
CA ILE A 562 -13.47 -0.26 16.90
C ILE A 562 -12.50 -0.19 18.08
N ALA A 563 -12.73 -1.05 19.06
CA ALA A 563 -11.86 -1.27 20.21
C ALA A 563 -11.66 -2.80 20.37
N PRO A 564 -10.64 -3.40 19.72
CA PRO A 564 -10.44 -4.85 19.75
C PRO A 564 -10.04 -5.33 21.15
N VAL A 565 -10.50 -6.51 21.53
CA VAL A 565 -9.98 -7.22 22.70
C VAL A 565 -8.66 -7.87 22.33
N THR A 566 -7.56 -7.41 22.93
CA THR A 566 -6.18 -7.80 22.61
C THR A 566 -5.43 -8.43 23.78
N ALA A 567 -6.15 -8.75 24.85
CA ALA A 567 -5.62 -9.43 26.04
C ALA A 567 -6.47 -10.65 26.38
N PRO A 568 -5.89 -11.66 27.04
CA PRO A 568 -6.63 -12.84 27.47
C PRO A 568 -7.73 -12.51 28.48
N MET A 569 -8.81 -13.25 28.47
CA MET A 569 -9.86 -13.14 29.49
C MET A 569 -9.32 -13.51 30.89
N LYS A 570 -9.94 -12.92 31.90
CA LYS A 570 -9.73 -13.26 33.32
C LYS A 570 -11.07 -13.62 33.93
N ASP A 571 -11.12 -14.71 34.65
CA ASP A 571 -12.34 -15.18 35.33
C ASP A 571 -13.56 -15.23 34.36
N ASP A 572 -13.35 -15.79 33.17
CA ASP A 572 -14.32 -15.92 32.08
C ASP A 572 -14.82 -14.60 31.44
N TYR A 573 -14.15 -13.47 31.72
CA TYR A 573 -14.51 -12.16 31.19
C TYR A 573 -13.32 -11.43 30.56
N SER A 574 -13.61 -10.69 29.47
CA SER A 574 -12.71 -9.68 28.93
C SER A 574 -13.24 -8.29 29.28
N THR A 575 -12.40 -7.44 29.82
CA THR A 575 -12.75 -6.05 30.15
C THR A 575 -11.87 -5.11 29.36
N LEU A 576 -12.48 -4.14 28.69
CA LEU A 576 -11.78 -3.14 27.88
C LEU A 576 -12.30 -1.74 28.23
N ASN A 577 -11.41 -0.80 28.46
CA ASN A 577 -11.76 0.61 28.57
C ASN A 577 -11.86 1.19 27.16
N VAL A 578 -12.98 1.79 26.83
CA VAL A 578 -13.25 2.39 25.51
C VAL A 578 -13.50 3.88 25.71
N TRP A 579 -12.72 4.71 25.01
CA TRP A 579 -13.02 6.13 24.92
C TRP A 579 -14.08 6.37 23.85
N LEU A 580 -15.18 7.00 24.23
CA LEU A 580 -16.25 7.40 23.31
C LEU A 580 -16.19 8.92 23.15
N PRO A 581 -15.79 9.44 21.98
CA PRO A 581 -15.74 10.88 21.75
C PRO A 581 -17.08 11.56 21.98
N ALA A 582 -17.04 12.73 22.64
CA ALA A 582 -18.23 13.52 22.91
C ALA A 582 -18.80 14.16 21.63
N GLY A 583 -20.09 14.56 21.68
CA GLY A 583 -20.75 15.30 20.61
C GLY A 583 -21.54 14.43 19.63
N THR A 584 -21.61 13.11 19.86
CA THR A 584 -22.46 12.18 19.11
C THR A 584 -22.97 11.09 20.04
N ASP A 585 -24.05 10.42 19.65
CA ASP A 585 -24.56 9.22 20.32
C ASP A 585 -23.85 7.99 19.74
N TRP A 586 -23.40 7.10 20.63
CA TRP A 586 -22.78 5.85 20.29
C TRP A 586 -23.70 4.68 20.59
N TYR A 587 -23.83 3.75 19.66
CA TYR A 587 -24.62 2.54 19.80
C TYR A 587 -23.70 1.33 19.73
N GLU A 588 -23.79 0.45 20.73
CA GLU A 588 -23.09 -0.82 20.68
C GLU A 588 -23.65 -1.69 19.57
N TRP A 589 -22.79 -2.13 18.67
CA TRP A 589 -23.15 -3.13 17.67
C TRP A 589 -22.67 -4.49 18.18
N HIS A 590 -23.63 -5.36 18.52
CA HIS A 590 -23.35 -6.69 19.05
C HIS A 590 -22.60 -7.53 18.02
N LEU A 591 -21.29 -7.52 18.12
CA LEU A 591 -20.40 -8.46 17.48
C LEU A 591 -20.39 -9.74 18.32
N SER A 592 -21.36 -10.63 18.12
CA SER A 592 -21.48 -11.97 18.69
C SER A 592 -20.98 -12.09 20.14
N LEU A 593 -21.88 -12.11 21.09
CA LEU A 593 -21.56 -12.60 22.43
C LEU A 593 -20.98 -14.02 22.30
N ILE A 594 -19.80 -14.25 22.86
CA ILE A 594 -19.24 -15.58 23.07
C ILE A 594 -20.00 -16.26 24.17
#